data_24e329d387c252bbf139aba750a48111
#
_entry.id   24e329d387c252bbf139aba750a48111
#
_cell.length_a   1.000
_cell.length_b   1.000
_cell.length_c   1.000
_cell.angle_alpha   90.00
_cell.angle_beta   90.00
_cell.angle_gamma   90.00
#
_symmetry.space_group_name_H-M   'P 1'
#
loop_
_entity.id
_entity.type
_entity.pdbx_description
1 polymer ?
#
loop_
_entity_poly.entity_id
_entity_poly.type
_entity_poly.pdbx_seq_one_letter_code
_entity_poly.pdbx_strand_id
1 'polypeptide(L)'
;DAQHHNIVFVGKDETGIPRYAHCKGTDGSFRMDVQGSDKAHNFAYRSDGKSLLVFEAPIDLMSFIALYPNDWKMRNYLSLGGVGAKALEGFLSERKNIETVYICTDSDKAGNDAVNRLLESIPEYMTVIRLTPCEKDWNEVLKQKDKMPDGKYISRRILLRGESEKKAVPMIRMSEVQQTEVEWLWYPYIPFGKLTIIQGNPGEGKTFFAMQLAAACTNRKFLSQMDPFEPFNMIFQTAEDGLGDTVKPRLLSAEAELERVLVIDDADNPLTLADERIENAIRENNARLVIIDPLQAFLGANVDMNRANEVRPIFRRLADVAQAANCAIVMIGHLNKAASSQSTYRGLGSIDITAVVRSLLFIGKVKTDPTTRVIVHEKNSLAPPGQSLAFSLGDEKGFRWIGAYDISAEDLLAGGEGSKTELKQEQAAKLIEQFLSEGRKVSIAEINKEAAERGISERTVRLARNFMGDKIASERQGKDWWIWFKQ
;
A
#
# COMPACT_ATOMS: atom_id res chain seq x y z
N ASP A 1 -49.32 -17.21 12.93
CA ASP A 1 -50.58 -17.87 12.63
C ASP A 1 -50.30 -19.32 12.23
N ALA A 2 -50.78 -20.23 13.09
CA ALA A 2 -50.47 -21.67 12.94
C ALA A 2 -51.17 -22.31 11.73
N GLN A 3 -52.22 -21.69 11.21
CA GLN A 3 -53.05 -22.23 10.11
C GLN A 3 -52.49 -21.85 8.73
N HIS A 4 -51.84 -20.70 8.60
CA HIS A 4 -51.36 -20.16 7.30
C HIS A 4 -49.86 -19.87 7.31
N HIS A 5 -49.16 -20.22 8.37
CA HIS A 5 -47.70 -19.98 8.55
C HIS A 5 -47.25 -18.56 8.24
N ASN A 6 -48.11 -17.56 8.52
CA ASN A 6 -47.78 -16.14 8.33
C ASN A 6 -46.83 -15.62 9.43
N ILE A 7 -45.91 -14.77 9.03
CA ILE A 7 -45.12 -13.98 9.98
C ILE A 7 -45.98 -12.80 10.45
N VAL A 8 -46.03 -12.57 11.76
CA VAL A 8 -46.72 -11.42 12.33
C VAL A 8 -45.74 -10.47 12.97
N PHE A 9 -45.66 -9.26 12.46
CA PHE A 9 -44.87 -8.17 12.99
C PHE A 9 -45.71 -7.34 13.92
N VAL A 10 -45.37 -7.30 15.21
CA VAL A 10 -46.13 -6.61 16.26
C VAL A 10 -45.49 -5.29 16.65
N GLY A 11 -46.20 -4.23 16.48
CA GLY A 11 -45.83 -2.90 16.99
C GLY A 11 -46.41 -2.66 18.37
N LYS A 12 -45.59 -2.10 19.29
CA LYS A 12 -45.98 -1.85 20.69
C LYS A 12 -45.82 -0.36 20.99
N ASP A 13 -46.63 0.14 21.94
CA ASP A 13 -46.41 1.46 22.53
C ASP A 13 -45.23 1.49 23.51
N GLU A 14 -44.94 2.64 24.11
CA GLU A 14 -43.84 2.82 25.07
C GLU A 14 -43.97 1.97 26.34
N THR A 15 -45.18 1.55 26.68
CA THR A 15 -45.46 0.68 27.83
C THR A 15 -45.36 -0.81 27.49
N GLY A 16 -45.06 -1.14 26.22
CA GLY A 16 -44.92 -2.51 25.71
C GLY A 16 -46.25 -3.17 25.31
N ILE A 17 -47.38 -2.45 25.34
CA ILE A 17 -48.70 -2.97 24.95
C ILE A 17 -48.77 -3.03 23.41
N PRO A 18 -49.19 -4.19 22.82
CA PRO A 18 -49.39 -4.30 21.36
C PRO A 18 -50.51 -3.34 20.88
N ARG A 19 -50.17 -2.52 19.89
CA ARG A 19 -51.11 -1.55 19.27
C ARG A 19 -51.25 -1.75 17.77
N TYR A 20 -50.30 -2.48 17.14
CA TYR A 20 -50.30 -2.70 15.71
C TYR A 20 -49.84 -4.13 15.42
N ALA A 21 -50.38 -4.75 14.40
CA ALA A 21 -49.92 -6.03 13.88
C ALA A 21 -50.05 -6.06 12.38
N HIS A 22 -48.97 -6.51 11.71
CA HIS A 22 -48.88 -6.73 10.26
C HIS A 22 -48.59 -8.19 9.98
N CYS A 23 -49.44 -8.83 9.18
CA CYS A 23 -49.29 -10.22 8.75
C CYS A 23 -48.66 -10.26 7.36
N LYS A 24 -47.64 -11.09 7.15
CA LYS A 24 -47.00 -11.38 5.86
C LYS A 24 -46.90 -12.87 5.63
N GLY A 25 -47.40 -13.35 4.48
CA GLY A 25 -47.25 -14.73 4.05
C GLY A 25 -45.80 -15.12 3.83
N THR A 26 -45.48 -16.39 4.14
CA THR A 26 -44.12 -16.95 3.91
C THR A 26 -43.97 -17.53 2.50
N ASP A 27 -45.07 -17.81 1.82
CA ASP A 27 -45.12 -18.52 0.55
C ASP A 27 -45.85 -17.75 -0.59
N GLY A 28 -46.09 -16.44 -0.39
CA GLY A 28 -46.77 -15.67 -1.41
C GLY A 28 -46.82 -14.16 -1.18
N SER A 29 -47.68 -13.49 -1.93
CA SER A 29 -47.84 -12.01 -1.87
C SER A 29 -48.74 -11.53 -0.76
N PHE A 30 -49.27 -12.41 0.12
CA PHE A 30 -50.19 -12.06 1.18
C PHE A 30 -49.55 -11.08 2.15
N ARG A 31 -50.25 -9.97 2.35
CA ARG A 31 -49.92 -8.95 3.36
C ARG A 31 -51.18 -8.25 3.83
N MET A 32 -51.34 -8.06 5.15
CA MET A 32 -52.54 -7.43 5.71
C MET A 32 -52.19 -6.83 7.08
N ASP A 33 -52.68 -5.62 7.35
CA ASP A 33 -52.73 -5.08 8.71
C ASP A 33 -53.93 -5.70 9.44
N VAL A 34 -53.73 -6.11 10.69
CA VAL A 34 -54.82 -6.64 11.51
C VAL A 34 -55.83 -5.51 11.81
N GLN A 35 -57.12 -5.83 11.70
CA GLN A 35 -58.17 -4.86 11.96
C GLN A 35 -58.07 -4.25 13.39
N GLY A 36 -58.17 -2.94 13.50
CA GLY A 36 -57.99 -2.20 14.77
C GLY A 36 -56.55 -1.83 15.10
N SER A 37 -55.61 -2.13 14.21
CA SER A 37 -54.23 -1.70 14.36
C SER A 37 -54.06 -0.18 14.27
N ASP A 38 -53.31 0.41 15.20
CA ASP A 38 -52.91 1.82 15.14
C ASP A 38 -51.54 1.98 14.45
N LYS A 39 -51.56 2.60 13.28
CA LYS A 39 -50.33 2.82 12.46
C LYS A 39 -49.32 3.76 13.11
N ALA A 40 -49.64 4.47 14.19
CA ALA A 40 -48.69 5.26 14.94
C ALA A 40 -47.65 4.39 15.69
N HIS A 41 -48.02 3.16 16.01
CA HIS A 41 -47.21 2.23 16.82
C HIS A 41 -46.70 1.04 15.98
N ASN A 42 -46.13 1.30 14.83
CA ASN A 42 -45.66 0.25 13.92
C ASN A 42 -44.46 -0.58 14.48
N PHE A 43 -44.08 -1.64 13.79
CA PHE A 43 -42.96 -2.51 14.21
C PHE A 43 -41.69 -1.71 14.39
N ALA A 44 -41.09 -1.77 15.59
CA ALA A 44 -39.90 -0.99 15.94
C ALA A 44 -39.04 -1.71 16.98
N TYR A 45 -37.74 -1.44 16.94
CA TYR A 45 -36.80 -1.71 18.01
C TYR A 45 -36.39 -0.41 18.69
N ARG A 46 -36.51 -0.35 20.01
CA ARG A 46 -36.24 0.83 20.84
C ARG A 46 -34.98 0.63 21.68
N SER A 47 -34.07 1.56 21.63
CA SER A 47 -32.84 1.63 22.45
C SER A 47 -32.69 3.01 23.07
N ASP A 48 -31.69 3.20 23.92
CA ASP A 48 -31.34 4.52 24.46
C ASP A 48 -30.49 5.37 23.52
N GLY A 49 -30.19 4.85 22.31
CA GLY A 49 -29.42 5.55 21.30
C GLY A 49 -30.15 6.78 20.75
N LYS A 50 -29.38 7.75 20.29
CA LYS A 50 -29.87 9.04 19.75
C LYS A 50 -30.16 9.02 18.24
N SER A 51 -30.02 7.87 17.60
CA SER A 51 -30.28 7.70 16.16
C SER A 51 -31.45 6.77 15.91
N LEU A 52 -32.25 7.11 14.89
CA LEU A 52 -33.40 6.35 14.42
C LEU A 52 -33.18 6.02 12.93
N LEU A 53 -33.31 4.73 12.57
CA LEU A 53 -33.31 4.28 11.18
C LEU A 53 -34.74 3.89 10.78
N VAL A 54 -35.23 4.40 9.66
CA VAL A 54 -36.61 4.30 9.20
C VAL A 54 -36.70 3.55 7.89
N PHE A 55 -37.50 2.48 7.82
CA PHE A 55 -37.64 1.56 6.68
C PHE A 55 -39.10 1.47 6.24
N GLU A 56 -39.34 1.12 4.98
CA GLU A 56 -40.72 0.93 4.48
C GLU A 56 -41.40 -0.29 5.09
N ALA A 57 -40.69 -1.42 5.17
CA ALA A 57 -41.23 -2.68 5.67
C ALA A 57 -40.36 -3.29 6.80
N PRO A 58 -40.98 -4.11 7.70
CA PRO A 58 -40.24 -4.78 8.78
C PRO A 58 -39.13 -5.71 8.25
N ILE A 59 -39.27 -6.30 7.06
CA ILE A 59 -38.26 -7.18 6.45
C ILE A 59 -37.02 -6.40 6.08
N ASP A 60 -37.15 -5.19 5.53
CA ASP A 60 -36.02 -4.34 5.17
C ASP A 60 -35.24 -3.88 6.42
N LEU A 61 -35.95 -3.56 7.48
CA LEU A 61 -35.36 -3.25 8.80
C LEU A 61 -34.53 -4.45 9.29
N MET A 62 -35.08 -5.67 9.28
CA MET A 62 -34.35 -6.87 9.73
C MET A 62 -33.17 -7.21 8.81
N SER A 63 -33.34 -7.03 7.51
CA SER A 63 -32.28 -7.24 6.52
C SER A 63 -31.12 -6.26 6.75
N PHE A 64 -31.42 -5.00 7.03
CA PHE A 64 -30.41 -4.00 7.36
C PHE A 64 -29.61 -4.39 8.61
N ILE A 65 -30.27 -4.85 9.68
CA ILE A 65 -29.59 -5.32 10.89
C ILE A 65 -28.70 -6.54 10.60
N ALA A 66 -29.15 -7.45 9.74
CA ALA A 66 -28.36 -8.61 9.32
C ALA A 66 -27.13 -8.25 8.48
N LEU A 67 -27.22 -7.18 7.68
CA LEU A 67 -26.10 -6.61 6.90
C LEU A 67 -25.10 -5.86 7.78
N TYR A 68 -25.58 -5.20 8.86
CA TYR A 68 -24.79 -4.38 9.77
C TYR A 68 -24.97 -4.84 11.23
N PRO A 69 -24.46 -6.01 11.60
CA PRO A 69 -24.69 -6.61 12.92
C PRO A 69 -23.94 -5.92 14.07
N ASN A 70 -22.94 -5.10 13.75
CA ASN A 70 -22.16 -4.41 14.77
C ASN A 70 -22.97 -3.22 15.35
N ASP A 71 -23.02 -3.15 16.68
CA ASP A 71 -23.64 -2.05 17.44
C ASP A 71 -25.13 -1.78 17.12
N TRP A 72 -25.83 -2.74 16.48
CA TRP A 72 -27.24 -2.53 16.13
C TRP A 72 -28.11 -2.24 17.35
N LYS A 73 -27.82 -2.82 18.51
CA LYS A 73 -28.57 -2.60 19.76
C LYS A 73 -28.45 -1.18 20.29
N MET A 74 -27.52 -0.39 19.83
CA MET A 74 -27.29 1.00 20.22
C MET A 74 -28.14 2.00 19.43
N ARG A 75 -28.96 1.53 18.49
CA ARG A 75 -29.76 2.38 17.59
C ARG A 75 -31.20 2.01 17.65
N ASN A 76 -32.08 2.97 17.32
CA ASN A 76 -33.53 2.75 17.19
C ASN A 76 -33.84 2.42 15.72
N TYR A 77 -34.81 1.55 15.52
CA TYR A 77 -35.24 1.11 14.18
C TYR A 77 -36.77 1.14 14.12
N LEU A 78 -37.32 1.65 13.02
CA LEU A 78 -38.75 1.79 12.80
C LEU A 78 -39.14 1.34 11.41
N SER A 79 -40.16 0.52 11.29
CA SER A 79 -40.86 0.26 10.04
C SER A 79 -42.04 1.17 9.89
N LEU A 80 -42.25 1.78 8.73
CA LEU A 80 -43.41 2.62 8.43
C LEU A 80 -44.67 1.81 8.11
N GLY A 81 -44.51 0.52 7.68
CA GLY A 81 -45.62 -0.27 7.17
C GLY A 81 -46.15 0.28 5.84
N GLY A 82 -45.30 0.89 5.04
CA GLY A 82 -45.53 1.55 3.76
C GLY A 82 -44.75 2.87 3.66
N VAL A 83 -45.33 3.88 3.01
CA VAL A 83 -44.65 5.18 2.73
C VAL A 83 -45.26 6.37 3.49
N GLY A 84 -46.09 6.12 4.50
CA GLY A 84 -46.78 7.16 5.31
C GLY A 84 -45.92 7.60 6.49
N ALA A 85 -46.10 8.87 6.97
CA ALA A 85 -45.31 9.44 8.07
C ALA A 85 -45.84 9.12 9.45
N LYS A 86 -47.09 8.61 9.61
CA LYS A 86 -47.79 8.46 10.91
C LYS A 86 -46.99 7.67 11.95
N ALA A 87 -46.32 6.59 11.54
CA ALA A 87 -45.46 5.80 12.44
C ALA A 87 -44.20 6.57 12.90
N LEU A 88 -43.61 7.38 12.03
CA LEU A 88 -42.48 8.23 12.37
C LEU A 88 -42.85 9.33 13.34
N GLU A 89 -43.95 10.00 13.10
CA GLU A 89 -44.51 11.05 14.01
C GLU A 89 -44.78 10.48 15.39
N GLY A 90 -45.46 9.32 15.47
CA GLY A 90 -45.73 8.60 16.72
C GLY A 90 -44.41 8.29 17.46
N PHE A 91 -43.45 7.68 16.79
CA PHE A 91 -42.18 7.32 17.39
C PHE A 91 -41.38 8.54 17.91
N LEU A 92 -41.28 9.62 17.13
CA LEU A 92 -40.61 10.85 17.53
C LEU A 92 -41.32 11.60 18.62
N SER A 93 -42.65 11.45 18.76
CA SER A 93 -43.38 12.02 19.87
C SER A 93 -43.08 11.33 21.20
N GLU A 94 -42.88 10.03 21.20
CA GLU A 94 -42.48 9.21 22.35
C GLU A 94 -41.00 9.36 22.73
N ARG A 95 -40.11 9.55 21.74
CA ARG A 95 -38.64 9.49 21.88
C ARG A 95 -37.99 10.84 21.61
N LYS A 96 -38.00 11.75 22.59
CA LYS A 96 -37.43 13.10 22.48
C LYS A 96 -35.90 13.15 22.48
N ASN A 97 -35.22 12.04 22.81
CA ASN A 97 -33.75 11.93 22.78
C ASN A 97 -33.18 11.65 21.41
N ILE A 98 -33.99 11.46 20.36
CA ILE A 98 -33.52 11.28 19.00
C ILE A 98 -32.96 12.59 18.45
N GLU A 99 -31.73 12.56 17.96
CA GLU A 99 -31.03 13.72 17.37
C GLU A 99 -30.84 13.52 15.86
N THR A 100 -30.70 12.26 15.39
CA THR A 100 -30.44 11.94 13.97
C THR A 100 -31.44 10.91 13.45
N VAL A 101 -32.06 11.20 12.32
CA VAL A 101 -32.93 10.28 11.59
C VAL A 101 -32.29 9.86 10.28
N TYR A 102 -32.18 8.55 10.07
CA TYR A 102 -31.75 7.96 8.81
C TYR A 102 -32.96 7.45 8.05
N ILE A 103 -33.26 8.02 6.90
CA ILE A 103 -34.33 7.55 6.00
C ILE A 103 -33.74 6.47 5.10
N CYS A 104 -34.18 5.22 5.29
CA CYS A 104 -33.68 4.01 4.64
C CYS A 104 -34.79 3.37 3.78
N THR A 105 -35.63 4.18 3.12
CA THR A 105 -36.68 3.69 2.21
C THR A 105 -36.08 3.13 0.92
N ASP A 106 -36.88 2.38 0.16
CA ASP A 106 -36.45 1.70 -1.07
C ASP A 106 -35.85 2.65 -2.12
N SER A 107 -35.11 2.11 -3.07
CA SER A 107 -34.46 2.91 -4.13
C SER A 107 -35.42 3.21 -5.30
N ASP A 108 -36.66 2.73 -5.28
CA ASP A 108 -37.66 2.97 -6.30
C ASP A 108 -38.31 4.35 -6.22
N LYS A 109 -39.23 4.63 -7.16
CA LYS A 109 -39.90 5.93 -7.22
C LYS A 109 -40.73 6.21 -5.97
N ALA A 110 -41.45 5.21 -5.43
CA ALA A 110 -42.31 5.41 -4.23
C ALA A 110 -41.48 5.74 -2.99
N GLY A 111 -40.36 5.03 -2.78
CA GLY A 111 -39.43 5.27 -1.70
C GLY A 111 -38.73 6.64 -1.81
N ASN A 112 -38.39 7.08 -3.02
CA ASN A 112 -37.83 8.40 -3.25
C ASN A 112 -38.86 9.53 -3.02
N ASP A 113 -40.11 9.35 -3.47
CA ASP A 113 -41.20 10.32 -3.23
C ASP A 113 -41.60 10.41 -1.75
N ALA A 114 -41.40 9.32 -0.99
CA ALA A 114 -41.65 9.30 0.45
C ALA A 114 -40.66 10.18 1.24
N VAL A 115 -39.42 10.34 0.76
CA VAL A 115 -38.36 11.10 1.45
C VAL A 115 -38.82 12.52 1.80
N ASN A 116 -39.43 13.25 0.85
CA ASN A 116 -39.88 14.62 1.08
C ASN A 116 -40.99 14.69 2.14
N ARG A 117 -41.95 13.78 2.09
CA ARG A 117 -43.04 13.69 3.07
C ARG A 117 -42.54 13.37 4.49
N LEU A 118 -41.57 12.43 4.59
CA LEU A 118 -40.96 12.09 5.86
C LEU A 118 -40.12 13.26 6.40
N LEU A 119 -39.42 13.97 5.52
CA LEU A 119 -38.63 15.15 5.90
C LEU A 119 -39.47 16.27 6.49
N GLU A 120 -40.69 16.49 5.98
CA GLU A 120 -41.64 17.47 6.52
C GLU A 120 -42.18 17.09 7.93
N SER A 121 -42.27 15.78 8.21
CA SER A 121 -42.74 15.27 9.52
C SER A 121 -41.63 15.17 10.59
N ILE A 122 -40.35 15.38 10.23
CA ILE A 122 -39.25 15.37 11.18
C ILE A 122 -39.01 16.80 11.70
N PRO A 123 -38.88 17.02 13.03
CA PRO A 123 -38.55 18.32 13.60
C PRO A 123 -37.31 18.97 12.96
N GLU A 124 -37.36 20.30 12.76
CA GLU A 124 -36.30 21.05 12.04
C GLU A 124 -34.92 20.96 12.70
N TYR A 125 -34.85 20.81 14.01
CA TYR A 125 -33.60 20.72 14.76
C TYR A 125 -32.88 19.37 14.60
N MET A 126 -33.54 18.35 14.04
CA MET A 126 -32.92 17.02 13.85
C MET A 126 -32.13 16.94 12.60
N THR A 127 -30.97 16.24 12.67
CA THR A 127 -30.20 15.85 11.50
C THR A 127 -30.92 14.75 10.74
N VAL A 128 -31.04 14.90 9.42
CA VAL A 128 -31.71 13.91 8.56
C VAL A 128 -30.74 13.46 7.43
N ILE A 129 -30.54 12.16 7.35
CA ILE A 129 -29.65 11.53 6.37
C ILE A 129 -30.44 10.49 5.56
N ARG A 130 -30.33 10.54 4.24
CA ARG A 130 -30.84 9.50 3.34
C ARG A 130 -29.78 8.42 3.15
N LEU A 131 -30.14 7.16 3.38
CA LEU A 131 -29.37 5.98 2.99
C LEU A 131 -30.14 5.23 1.91
N THR A 132 -29.56 5.10 0.73
CA THR A 132 -30.19 4.38 -0.39
C THR A 132 -29.52 3.02 -0.52
N PRO A 133 -30.28 1.89 -0.56
CA PRO A 133 -29.72 0.57 -0.82
C PRO A 133 -29.09 0.50 -2.22
N CYS A 134 -28.12 -0.40 -2.43
CA CYS A 134 -27.49 -0.61 -3.74
C CYS A 134 -28.37 -1.46 -4.69
N GLU A 135 -29.38 -2.15 -4.16
CA GLU A 135 -30.44 -2.85 -4.90
C GLU A 135 -31.78 -2.12 -4.72
N LYS A 136 -32.87 -2.75 -5.17
CA LYS A 136 -34.20 -2.17 -5.05
C LYS A 136 -34.58 -1.88 -3.61
N ASP A 137 -34.34 -2.79 -2.70
CA ASP A 137 -34.64 -2.74 -1.28
C ASP A 137 -33.56 -3.45 -0.44
N TRP A 138 -33.60 -3.33 0.88
CA TRP A 138 -32.60 -3.92 1.78
C TRP A 138 -32.65 -5.45 1.84
N ASN A 139 -33.79 -6.05 1.55
CA ASN A 139 -33.93 -7.49 1.50
C ASN A 139 -33.25 -8.07 0.23
N GLU A 140 -33.35 -7.39 -0.91
CA GLU A 140 -32.63 -7.79 -2.13
C GLU A 140 -31.11 -7.63 -1.95
N VAL A 141 -30.65 -6.57 -1.26
CA VAL A 141 -29.24 -6.42 -0.88
C VAL A 141 -28.78 -7.62 -0.04
N LEU A 142 -29.55 -8.02 0.98
CA LEU A 142 -29.20 -9.16 1.82
C LEU A 142 -29.12 -10.47 1.05
N LYS A 143 -30.04 -10.72 0.11
CA LYS A 143 -30.03 -11.91 -0.75
C LYS A 143 -28.82 -11.98 -1.68
N GLN A 144 -28.26 -10.84 -2.05
CA GLN A 144 -27.11 -10.74 -2.94
C GLN A 144 -25.78 -10.46 -2.20
N LYS A 145 -25.80 -10.46 -0.85
CA LYS A 145 -24.67 -10.13 0.01
C LYS A 145 -23.36 -10.81 -0.43
N ASP A 146 -23.40 -12.13 -0.70
CA ASP A 146 -22.22 -12.92 -1.05
C ASP A 146 -21.63 -12.59 -2.44
N LYS A 147 -22.36 -11.81 -3.24
CA LYS A 147 -21.92 -11.34 -4.57
C LYS A 147 -21.40 -9.91 -4.55
N MET A 148 -21.47 -9.23 -3.41
CA MET A 148 -21.10 -7.83 -3.25
C MET A 148 -19.76 -7.70 -2.52
N PRO A 149 -18.94 -6.67 -2.84
CA PRO A 149 -17.79 -6.35 -2.02
C PRO A 149 -18.19 -6.02 -0.59
N ASP A 150 -17.42 -6.51 0.40
CA ASP A 150 -17.70 -6.30 1.82
C ASP A 150 -17.97 -4.84 2.16
N GLY A 151 -19.12 -4.59 2.83
CA GLY A 151 -19.51 -3.29 3.32
C GLY A 151 -20.07 -2.29 2.29
N LYS A 152 -20.19 -2.64 1.00
CA LYS A 152 -20.74 -1.76 -0.05
C LYS A 152 -22.24 -1.96 -0.29
N TYR A 153 -23.04 -1.97 0.76
CA TYR A 153 -24.49 -2.18 0.67
C TYR A 153 -25.31 -0.90 0.49
N ILE A 154 -24.67 0.26 0.62
CA ILE A 154 -25.27 1.60 0.45
C ILE A 154 -24.77 2.20 -0.86
N SER A 155 -25.67 2.46 -1.81
CA SER A 155 -25.34 3.11 -3.09
C SER A 155 -25.13 4.62 -2.92
N ARG A 156 -25.89 5.25 -2.00
CA ARG A 156 -25.86 6.69 -1.80
C ARG A 156 -26.17 7.06 -0.34
N ARG A 157 -25.37 8.00 0.22
CA ARG A 157 -25.61 8.64 1.50
C ARG A 157 -25.68 10.15 1.29
N ILE A 158 -26.82 10.78 1.62
CA ILE A 158 -27.06 12.20 1.42
C ILE A 158 -27.51 12.82 2.74
N LEU A 159 -26.87 13.90 3.16
CA LEU A 159 -27.38 14.76 4.21
C LEU A 159 -28.52 15.61 3.63
N LEU A 160 -29.73 15.45 4.13
CA LEU A 160 -30.92 16.19 3.70
C LEU A 160 -31.17 17.43 4.56
N ARG A 161 -30.84 17.39 5.85
CA ARG A 161 -31.01 18.47 6.81
C ARG A 161 -30.06 18.30 7.99
N GLY A 162 -29.66 19.41 8.60
CA GLY A 162 -28.76 19.47 9.74
C GLY A 162 -27.34 19.86 9.31
N GLU A 163 -26.51 20.12 10.29
CA GLU A 163 -25.08 20.30 10.03
C GLU A 163 -24.48 18.91 9.76
N SER A 164 -23.75 18.79 8.67
CA SER A 164 -22.78 17.70 8.54
C SER A 164 -21.97 17.73 9.83
N GLU A 165 -21.88 16.59 10.57
CA GLU A 165 -20.76 16.42 11.48
C GLU A 165 -19.52 16.74 10.64
N LYS A 166 -18.99 17.94 10.81
CA LYS A 166 -17.64 18.25 10.36
C LYS A 166 -16.76 17.31 11.17
N LYS A 167 -16.55 16.08 10.69
CA LYS A 167 -15.38 15.30 11.12
C LYS A 167 -14.24 16.26 10.90
N ALA A 168 -13.71 16.77 12.00
CA ALA A 168 -12.54 17.65 11.95
C ALA A 168 -11.55 16.94 11.05
N VAL A 169 -11.21 17.56 9.93
CA VAL A 169 -10.22 17.00 9.02
C VAL A 169 -8.96 16.85 9.88
N PRO A 170 -8.45 15.65 10.09
CA PRO A 170 -7.27 15.46 10.93
C PRO A 170 -6.11 16.21 10.27
N MET A 171 -5.71 17.30 10.88
CA MET A 171 -4.59 18.13 10.44
C MET A 171 -3.40 17.88 11.35
N ILE A 172 -2.24 17.61 10.77
CA ILE A 172 -0.96 17.49 11.49
C ILE A 172 -0.16 18.77 11.22
N ARG A 173 0.33 19.41 12.27
CA ARG A 173 1.23 20.54 12.14
C ARG A 173 2.63 20.03 11.82
N MET A 174 3.27 20.54 10.78
CA MET A 174 4.63 20.12 10.41
C MET A 174 5.65 20.36 11.51
N SER A 175 5.43 21.32 12.41
CA SER A 175 6.26 21.54 13.59
C SER A 175 6.19 20.40 14.64
N GLU A 176 5.15 19.57 14.58
CA GLU A 176 4.94 18.41 15.47
C GLU A 176 5.50 17.12 14.86
N VAL A 177 5.85 17.13 13.58
CA VAL A 177 6.43 15.98 12.87
C VAL A 177 7.91 15.87 13.22
N GLN A 178 8.30 14.73 13.77
CA GLN A 178 9.73 14.45 14.01
C GLN A 178 10.45 14.22 12.68
N GLN A 179 11.54 14.93 12.49
CA GLN A 179 12.42 14.70 11.35
C GLN A 179 13.12 13.36 11.50
N THR A 180 13.04 12.52 10.48
CA THR A 180 13.74 11.22 10.41
C THR A 180 14.66 11.20 9.19
N GLU A 181 15.83 10.64 9.35
CA GLU A 181 16.74 10.41 8.21
C GLU A 181 16.27 9.17 7.41
N VAL A 182 16.54 9.19 6.11
CA VAL A 182 16.30 8.04 5.25
C VAL A 182 17.37 6.99 5.51
N GLU A 183 16.95 5.81 5.96
CA GLU A 183 17.83 4.65 6.04
C GLU A 183 18.01 4.02 4.66
N TRP A 184 19.20 3.50 4.37
CA TRP A 184 19.52 2.92 3.09
C TRP A 184 19.99 1.47 3.25
N LEU A 185 19.41 0.58 2.48
CA LEU A 185 19.97 -0.74 2.26
C LEU A 185 21.24 -0.63 1.42
N TRP A 186 21.18 0.16 0.36
CA TRP A 186 22.31 0.43 -0.53
C TRP A 186 22.26 1.89 -1.02
N TYR A 187 23.08 2.74 -0.46
CA TYR A 187 23.08 4.17 -0.82
C TYR A 187 23.78 4.42 -2.16
N PRO A 188 23.23 5.27 -3.03
CA PRO A 188 21.89 5.89 -2.97
C PRO A 188 20.82 5.09 -3.72
N TYR A 189 21.04 3.82 -3.99
CA TYR A 189 20.25 3.02 -4.94
C TYR A 189 18.98 2.41 -4.34
N ILE A 190 19.06 1.86 -3.14
CA ILE A 190 17.92 1.12 -2.52
C ILE A 190 17.70 1.63 -1.09
N PRO A 191 16.64 2.42 -0.84
CA PRO A 191 16.27 2.87 0.50
C PRO A 191 15.46 1.81 1.24
N PHE A 192 15.62 1.70 2.57
CA PHE A 192 14.68 1.00 3.43
C PHE A 192 13.34 1.72 3.51
N GLY A 193 12.27 0.97 3.77
CA GLY A 193 10.93 1.51 3.92
C GLY A 193 10.33 2.11 2.65
N LYS A 194 10.88 1.79 1.47
CA LYS A 194 10.43 2.34 0.19
C LYS A 194 10.44 1.28 -0.90
N LEU A 195 9.75 1.62 -2.00
CA LEU A 195 9.73 0.80 -3.21
C LEU A 195 10.86 1.19 -4.15
N THR A 196 11.57 0.20 -4.65
CA THR A 196 12.56 0.31 -5.72
C THR A 196 12.17 -0.60 -6.88
N ILE A 197 12.31 -0.13 -8.10
CA ILE A 197 12.13 -0.95 -9.30
C ILE A 197 13.46 -1.13 -10.00
N ILE A 198 13.71 -2.36 -10.46
CA ILE A 198 14.81 -2.71 -11.35
C ILE A 198 14.19 -3.12 -12.69
N GLN A 199 14.44 -2.36 -13.72
CA GLN A 199 13.91 -2.63 -15.06
C GLN A 199 15.02 -2.94 -16.07
N GLY A 200 14.67 -3.60 -17.16
CA GLY A 200 15.59 -3.94 -18.28
C GLY A 200 14.99 -5.04 -19.14
N ASN A 201 15.56 -5.27 -20.33
CA ASN A 201 15.09 -6.33 -21.22
C ASN A 201 15.29 -7.74 -20.61
N PRO A 202 14.57 -8.75 -21.08
CA PRO A 202 14.84 -10.14 -20.70
C PRO A 202 16.29 -10.54 -20.96
N GLY A 203 16.89 -11.31 -20.05
CA GLY A 203 18.26 -11.81 -20.20
C GLY A 203 19.39 -10.81 -19.91
N GLU A 204 19.08 -9.60 -19.42
CA GLU A 204 20.11 -8.59 -19.11
C GLU A 204 20.68 -8.68 -17.68
N GLY A 205 20.37 -9.75 -16.93
CA GLY A 205 21.02 -10.04 -15.65
C GLY A 205 20.34 -9.45 -14.42
N LYS A 206 19.08 -8.98 -14.51
CA LYS A 206 18.31 -8.43 -13.38
C LYS A 206 18.18 -9.42 -12.21
N THR A 207 17.74 -10.64 -12.49
CA THR A 207 17.61 -11.72 -11.50
C THR A 207 18.98 -12.09 -10.90
N PHE A 208 20.05 -12.14 -11.70
CA PHE A 208 21.39 -12.37 -11.17
C PHE A 208 21.84 -11.28 -10.19
N PHE A 209 21.59 -10.02 -10.54
CA PHE A 209 21.86 -8.93 -9.61
C PHE A 209 21.01 -9.05 -8.32
N ALA A 210 19.74 -9.45 -8.44
CA ALA A 210 18.88 -9.70 -7.29
C ALA A 210 19.41 -10.80 -6.37
N MET A 211 20.00 -11.87 -6.93
CA MET A 211 20.66 -12.94 -6.17
C MET A 211 21.92 -12.42 -5.43
N GLN A 212 22.69 -11.52 -6.05
CA GLN A 212 23.82 -10.87 -5.37
C GLN A 212 23.38 -9.94 -4.24
N LEU A 213 22.26 -9.25 -4.44
CA LEU A 213 21.64 -8.43 -3.37
C LEU A 213 21.16 -9.33 -2.22
N ALA A 214 20.55 -10.48 -2.52
CA ALA A 214 20.16 -11.46 -1.52
C ALA A 214 21.38 -11.99 -0.72
N ALA A 215 22.47 -12.33 -1.41
CA ALA A 215 23.71 -12.76 -0.75
C ALA A 215 24.29 -11.65 0.15
N ALA A 216 24.30 -10.41 -0.32
CA ALA A 216 24.76 -9.27 0.46
C ALA A 216 23.98 -9.11 1.77
N CYS A 217 22.64 -9.28 1.71
CA CYS A 217 21.77 -9.13 2.86
C CYS A 217 21.84 -10.29 3.84
N THR A 218 22.12 -11.49 3.38
CA THR A 218 22.03 -12.72 4.18
C THR A 218 23.40 -13.20 4.68
N ASN A 219 24.52 -12.90 3.99
CA ASN A 219 25.84 -13.46 4.26
C ASN A 219 26.98 -12.41 4.30
N ARG A 220 26.70 -11.14 4.61
CA ARG A 220 27.71 -10.07 4.73
C ARG A 220 28.60 -9.88 3.49
N LYS A 221 28.16 -10.32 2.31
CA LYS A 221 28.87 -10.08 1.03
C LYS A 221 28.45 -8.74 0.41
N PHE A 222 28.77 -7.67 1.06
CA PHE A 222 28.31 -6.33 0.70
C PHE A 222 28.64 -5.96 -0.75
N LEU A 223 27.66 -5.36 -1.41
CA LEU A 223 27.84 -4.75 -2.72
C LEU A 223 28.76 -3.52 -2.59
N SER A 224 29.37 -3.12 -3.71
CA SER A 224 30.17 -1.89 -3.76
C SER A 224 29.35 -0.70 -3.21
N GLN A 225 29.97 0.10 -2.34
CA GLN A 225 29.37 1.27 -1.68
C GLN A 225 28.22 0.94 -0.71
N MET A 226 28.04 -0.30 -0.32
CA MET A 226 27.06 -0.70 0.69
C MET A 226 27.62 -0.47 2.10
N ASP A 227 26.81 0.16 2.98
CA ASP A 227 27.18 0.27 4.39
C ASP A 227 27.12 -1.12 5.07
N PRO A 228 28.03 -1.46 5.96
CA PRO A 228 27.96 -2.71 6.70
C PRO A 228 26.72 -2.77 7.60
N PHE A 229 26.06 -3.90 7.65
CA PHE A 229 24.94 -4.21 8.54
C PHE A 229 24.96 -5.68 8.96
N GLU A 230 24.22 -6.03 10.00
CA GLU A 230 24.04 -7.42 10.39
C GLU A 230 23.12 -8.14 9.40
N PRO A 231 23.42 -9.42 9.05
CA PRO A 231 22.57 -10.21 8.18
C PRO A 231 21.15 -10.33 8.71
N PHE A 232 20.19 -10.31 7.82
CA PHE A 232 18.76 -10.35 8.15
C PHE A 232 17.98 -11.26 7.20
N ASN A 233 16.75 -11.60 7.58
CA ASN A 233 15.85 -12.40 6.77
C ASN A 233 15.29 -11.57 5.61
N MET A 234 15.15 -12.20 4.46
CA MET A 234 14.54 -11.62 3.27
C MET A 234 13.53 -12.56 2.64
N ILE A 235 12.64 -12.02 1.83
CA ILE A 235 11.66 -12.76 1.05
C ILE A 235 12.02 -12.63 -0.42
N PHE A 236 12.15 -13.76 -1.12
CA PHE A 236 12.37 -13.81 -2.57
C PHE A 236 11.17 -14.46 -3.24
N GLN A 237 10.33 -13.68 -3.90
CA GLN A 237 9.14 -14.18 -4.57
C GLN A 237 9.34 -14.19 -6.08
N THR A 238 9.14 -15.34 -6.70
CA THR A 238 9.24 -15.52 -8.15
C THR A 238 8.06 -16.33 -8.70
N ALA A 239 7.65 -16.02 -9.93
CA ALA A 239 6.61 -16.76 -10.63
C ALA A 239 7.10 -17.44 -11.91
N GLU A 240 8.33 -17.16 -12.33
CA GLU A 240 8.88 -17.70 -13.60
C GLU A 240 9.90 -18.81 -13.35
N ASP A 241 10.71 -18.71 -12.30
CA ASP A 241 11.81 -19.62 -12.03
C ASP A 241 11.41 -20.67 -10.98
N GLY A 242 11.72 -21.95 -11.23
CA GLY A 242 11.54 -23.04 -10.26
C GLY A 242 12.47 -22.89 -9.06
N LEU A 243 11.92 -23.10 -7.85
CA LEU A 243 12.68 -22.90 -6.62
C LEU A 243 13.85 -23.86 -6.48
N GLY A 244 13.66 -25.14 -6.88
CA GLY A 244 14.64 -26.20 -6.67
C GLY A 244 15.74 -26.25 -7.75
N ASP A 245 15.38 -26.01 -8.99
CA ASP A 245 16.24 -26.20 -10.15
C ASP A 245 16.93 -24.91 -10.63
N THR A 246 16.36 -23.76 -10.31
CA THR A 246 16.84 -22.47 -10.80
C THR A 246 17.20 -21.50 -9.66
N VAL A 247 16.27 -21.19 -8.76
CA VAL A 247 16.48 -20.18 -7.71
C VAL A 247 17.53 -20.61 -6.70
N LYS A 248 17.38 -21.80 -6.12
CA LYS A 248 18.30 -22.31 -5.11
C LYS A 248 19.73 -22.47 -5.62
N PRO A 249 20.00 -23.05 -6.82
CA PRO A 249 21.34 -23.09 -7.37
C PRO A 249 21.98 -21.72 -7.59
N ARG A 250 21.20 -20.72 -8.05
CA ARG A 250 21.69 -19.35 -8.24
C ARG A 250 22.01 -18.65 -6.91
N LEU A 251 21.17 -18.83 -5.88
CA LEU A 251 21.44 -18.32 -4.54
C LEU A 251 22.72 -18.94 -3.94
N LEU A 252 22.90 -20.26 -4.11
CA LEU A 252 24.12 -20.92 -3.69
C LEU A 252 25.36 -20.41 -4.45
N SER A 253 25.26 -20.20 -5.75
CA SER A 253 26.33 -19.62 -6.56
C SER A 253 26.66 -18.18 -6.16
N ALA A 254 25.68 -17.42 -5.69
CA ALA A 254 25.86 -16.07 -5.12
C ALA A 254 26.38 -16.12 -3.69
N GLU A 255 26.46 -17.29 -3.07
CA GLU A 255 26.83 -17.55 -1.67
C GLU A 255 25.87 -16.89 -0.67
N ALA A 256 24.58 -16.88 -0.97
CA ALA A 256 23.54 -16.45 -0.02
C ALA A 256 23.37 -17.47 1.11
N GLU A 257 23.07 -16.99 2.32
CA GLU A 257 22.69 -17.84 3.46
C GLU A 257 21.22 -18.24 3.31
N LEU A 258 20.97 -19.51 2.89
CA LEU A 258 19.63 -19.97 2.51
C LEU A 258 18.62 -19.98 3.66
N GLU A 259 19.04 -20.16 4.91
CA GLU A 259 18.16 -20.11 6.09
C GLU A 259 17.53 -18.72 6.30
N ARG A 260 18.09 -17.68 5.66
CA ARG A 260 17.58 -16.30 5.72
C ARG A 260 16.82 -15.89 4.47
N VAL A 261 16.72 -16.77 3.46
CA VAL A 261 15.96 -16.52 2.23
C VAL A 261 14.65 -17.28 2.31
N LEU A 262 13.55 -16.56 2.45
CA LEU A 262 12.20 -17.09 2.61
C LEU A 262 11.41 -16.92 1.31
N VAL A 263 10.45 -17.78 1.09
CA VAL A 263 9.49 -17.72 -0.02
C VAL A 263 8.10 -17.88 0.55
N ILE A 264 7.14 -17.07 0.10
CA ILE A 264 5.73 -17.26 0.46
C ILE A 264 5.19 -18.41 -0.41
N ASP A 265 4.67 -19.45 0.21
CA ASP A 265 4.03 -20.55 -0.52
C ASP A 265 2.71 -20.06 -1.14
N ASP A 266 2.66 -20.06 -2.46
CA ASP A 266 1.52 -19.62 -3.26
C ASP A 266 1.01 -20.68 -4.25
N ALA A 267 1.41 -21.94 -4.07
CA ALA A 267 1.07 -23.04 -4.96
C ALA A 267 -0.45 -23.26 -5.07
N ASP A 268 -1.16 -23.25 -3.95
CA ASP A 268 -2.62 -23.45 -3.92
C ASP A 268 -3.41 -22.15 -4.10
N ASN A 269 -2.81 -21.01 -3.81
CA ASN A 269 -3.43 -19.69 -3.87
C ASN A 269 -2.43 -18.65 -4.41
N PRO A 270 -2.48 -18.33 -5.71
CA PRO A 270 -1.55 -17.41 -6.34
C PRO A 270 -1.45 -16.06 -5.61
N LEU A 271 -0.22 -15.64 -5.34
CA LEU A 271 0.06 -14.39 -4.65
C LEU A 271 -0.14 -13.19 -5.57
N THR A 272 -0.68 -12.09 -5.04
CA THR A 272 -0.72 -10.79 -5.73
C THR A 272 -0.08 -9.69 -4.88
N LEU A 273 0.31 -8.56 -5.50
CA LEU A 273 0.88 -7.40 -4.80
C LEU A 273 -0.09 -6.76 -3.79
N ALA A 274 -1.39 -7.03 -3.92
CA ALA A 274 -2.42 -6.55 -3.01
C ALA A 274 -2.67 -7.50 -1.82
N ASP A 275 -2.02 -8.65 -1.77
CA ASP A 275 -2.26 -9.70 -0.79
C ASP A 275 -1.66 -9.35 0.57
N GLU A 276 -2.42 -9.62 1.64
CA GLU A 276 -2.00 -9.38 3.03
C GLU A 276 -0.89 -10.33 3.48
N ARG A 277 -0.73 -11.47 2.81
CA ARG A 277 0.34 -12.43 3.10
C ARG A 277 1.74 -11.80 2.97
N ILE A 278 1.91 -10.80 2.09
CA ILE A 278 3.21 -10.09 1.97
C ILE A 278 3.51 -9.33 3.27
N GLU A 279 2.53 -8.57 3.78
CA GLU A 279 2.68 -7.82 5.03
C GLU A 279 2.91 -8.75 6.23
N ASN A 280 2.11 -9.81 6.32
CA ASN A 280 2.21 -10.80 7.40
C ASN A 280 3.58 -11.51 7.37
N ALA A 281 4.03 -11.97 6.19
CA ALA A 281 5.33 -12.62 6.04
C ALA A 281 6.50 -11.70 6.44
N ILE A 282 6.45 -10.42 6.08
CA ILE A 282 7.45 -9.42 6.49
C ILE A 282 7.51 -9.32 8.02
N ARG A 283 6.35 -9.16 8.67
CA ARG A 283 6.26 -8.95 10.11
C ARG A 283 6.64 -10.18 10.92
N GLU A 284 6.09 -11.33 10.58
CA GLU A 284 6.31 -12.59 11.30
C GLU A 284 7.78 -13.06 11.25
N ASN A 285 8.46 -12.78 10.13
CA ASN A 285 9.84 -13.21 9.93
C ASN A 285 10.86 -12.06 10.11
N ASN A 286 10.44 -10.87 10.50
CA ASN A 286 11.30 -9.68 10.60
C ASN A 286 12.13 -9.47 9.30
N ALA A 287 11.51 -9.67 8.14
CA ALA A 287 12.19 -9.52 6.87
C ALA A 287 12.43 -8.03 6.57
N ARG A 288 13.66 -7.67 6.18
CA ARG A 288 14.03 -6.30 5.85
C ARG A 288 14.21 -6.05 4.34
N LEU A 289 14.12 -7.10 3.53
CA LEU A 289 14.12 -7.01 2.07
C LEU A 289 13.06 -7.97 1.52
N VAL A 290 12.27 -7.49 0.56
CA VAL A 290 11.42 -8.31 -0.30
C VAL A 290 11.86 -8.10 -1.74
N ILE A 291 12.11 -9.18 -2.48
CA ILE A 291 12.36 -9.15 -3.92
C ILE A 291 11.19 -9.85 -4.62
N ILE A 292 10.63 -9.22 -5.65
CA ILE A 292 9.52 -9.74 -6.46
C ILE A 292 9.97 -9.79 -7.92
N ASP A 293 10.01 -10.98 -8.51
CA ASP A 293 10.53 -11.24 -9.86
C ASP A 293 9.64 -12.19 -10.69
N PRO A 294 8.97 -11.72 -11.73
CA PRO A 294 8.78 -10.33 -12.13
C PRO A 294 7.53 -9.72 -11.50
N LEU A 295 7.49 -8.41 -11.31
CA LEU A 295 6.34 -7.71 -10.74
C LEU A 295 5.04 -7.91 -11.55
N GLN A 296 5.17 -8.09 -12.87
CA GLN A 296 4.03 -8.27 -13.77
C GLN A 296 3.20 -9.52 -13.42
N ALA A 297 3.86 -10.58 -13.00
CA ALA A 297 3.20 -11.84 -12.65
C ALA A 297 2.34 -11.73 -11.36
N PHE A 298 2.64 -10.75 -10.50
CA PHE A 298 1.98 -10.57 -9.22
C PHE A 298 0.95 -9.42 -9.19
N LEU A 299 0.62 -8.80 -10.33
CA LEU A 299 -0.39 -7.73 -10.38
C LEU A 299 -1.83 -8.23 -10.19
N GLY A 300 -2.08 -9.49 -10.55
CA GLY A 300 -3.41 -10.10 -10.55
C GLY A 300 -4.12 -9.99 -11.90
N ALA A 301 -4.99 -10.97 -12.20
CA ALA A 301 -5.61 -11.16 -13.51
C ALA A 301 -6.52 -10.01 -13.97
N ASN A 302 -7.05 -9.23 -13.04
CA ASN A 302 -8.02 -8.17 -13.31
C ASN A 302 -7.40 -6.76 -13.29
N VAL A 303 -6.06 -6.64 -13.22
CA VAL A 303 -5.34 -5.35 -13.14
C VAL A 303 -4.65 -5.06 -14.46
N ASP A 304 -5.07 -3.99 -15.13
CA ASP A 304 -4.39 -3.49 -16.32
C ASP A 304 -3.24 -2.55 -15.91
N MET A 305 -2.00 -2.97 -16.17
CA MET A 305 -0.79 -2.18 -15.89
C MET A 305 -0.78 -0.78 -16.52
N ASN A 306 -1.55 -0.55 -17.58
CA ASN A 306 -1.60 0.73 -18.25
C ASN A 306 -2.63 1.68 -17.63
N ARG A 307 -3.45 1.20 -16.70
CA ARG A 307 -4.50 1.98 -16.05
C ARG A 307 -4.04 2.45 -14.66
N ALA A 308 -3.75 3.74 -14.57
CA ALA A 308 -3.31 4.41 -13.36
C ALA A 308 -4.22 4.18 -12.15
N ASN A 309 -5.54 4.21 -12.35
CA ASN A 309 -6.54 4.02 -11.31
C ASN A 309 -6.57 2.59 -10.72
N GLU A 310 -6.11 1.60 -11.46
CA GLU A 310 -6.04 0.21 -11.01
C GLU A 310 -4.71 -0.08 -10.29
N VAL A 311 -3.62 0.45 -10.81
CA VAL A 311 -2.25 0.17 -10.34
C VAL A 311 -1.87 1.00 -9.10
N ARG A 312 -2.22 2.32 -9.10
CA ARG A 312 -1.83 3.25 -8.03
C ARG A 312 -2.26 2.81 -6.61
N PRO A 313 -3.49 2.29 -6.36
CA PRO A 313 -3.88 1.82 -5.03
C PRO A 313 -3.01 0.66 -4.52
N ILE A 314 -2.66 -0.29 -5.41
CA ILE A 314 -1.84 -1.46 -5.09
C ILE A 314 -0.44 -1.03 -4.66
N PHE A 315 0.22 -0.22 -5.48
CA PHE A 315 1.56 0.27 -5.18
C PHE A 315 1.60 1.20 -3.95
N ARG A 316 0.55 2.00 -3.73
CA ARG A 316 0.44 2.83 -2.52
C ARG A 316 0.38 1.96 -1.28
N ARG A 317 -0.49 0.95 -1.26
CA ARG A 317 -0.57 0.00 -0.14
C ARG A 317 0.77 -0.68 0.12
N LEU A 318 1.44 -1.15 -0.94
CA LEU A 318 2.75 -1.80 -0.81
C LEU A 318 3.81 -0.83 -0.26
N ALA A 319 3.75 0.45 -0.65
CA ALA A 319 4.63 1.49 -0.10
C ALA A 319 4.35 1.77 1.38
N ASP A 320 3.08 1.74 1.80
CA ASP A 320 2.67 1.89 3.20
C ASP A 320 3.18 0.69 4.04
N VAL A 321 3.08 -0.53 3.53
CA VAL A 321 3.65 -1.75 4.15
C VAL A 321 5.17 -1.65 4.28
N ALA A 322 5.86 -1.26 3.20
CA ALA A 322 7.32 -1.06 3.21
C ALA A 322 7.73 -0.06 4.30
N GLN A 323 7.04 1.08 4.38
CA GLN A 323 7.33 2.13 5.34
C GLN A 323 7.04 1.70 6.78
N ALA A 324 5.92 1.05 7.03
CA ALA A 324 5.51 0.60 8.37
C ALA A 324 6.46 -0.47 8.94
N ALA A 325 6.99 -1.36 8.08
CA ALA A 325 7.92 -2.42 8.47
C ALA A 325 9.40 -2.02 8.35
N ASN A 326 9.72 -0.83 7.89
CA ASN A 326 11.08 -0.40 7.51
C ASN A 326 11.79 -1.44 6.62
N CYS A 327 11.04 -2.01 5.67
CA CYS A 327 11.48 -3.06 4.75
C CYS A 327 11.71 -2.48 3.36
N ALA A 328 12.84 -2.78 2.72
CA ALA A 328 13.06 -2.44 1.33
C ALA A 328 12.27 -3.41 0.43
N ILE A 329 11.46 -2.90 -0.50
CA ILE A 329 10.75 -3.75 -1.47
C ILE A 329 11.31 -3.45 -2.85
N VAL A 330 11.95 -4.45 -3.46
CA VAL A 330 12.57 -4.40 -4.76
C VAL A 330 11.75 -5.23 -5.73
N MET A 331 11.27 -4.62 -6.79
CA MET A 331 10.46 -5.28 -7.81
C MET A 331 11.21 -5.28 -9.14
N ILE A 332 11.29 -6.44 -9.79
CA ILE A 332 11.91 -6.60 -11.09
C ILE A 332 10.86 -6.49 -12.17
N GLY A 333 11.08 -5.59 -13.15
CA GLY A 333 10.17 -5.36 -14.27
C GLY A 333 10.81 -5.56 -15.62
N HIS A 334 10.02 -6.02 -16.58
CA HIS A 334 10.44 -6.13 -17.99
C HIS A 334 10.04 -4.87 -18.74
N LEU A 335 10.90 -4.45 -19.71
CA LEU A 335 10.59 -3.35 -20.60
C LEU A 335 9.52 -3.75 -21.63
N ASN A 336 8.59 -2.84 -21.91
CA ASN A 336 7.66 -3.01 -23.02
C ASN A 336 8.38 -2.77 -24.37
N LYS A 337 8.07 -3.58 -25.38
CA LYS A 337 8.67 -3.49 -26.73
C LYS A 337 8.20 -2.27 -27.55
N ALA A 338 7.37 -1.38 -27.01
CA ALA A 338 6.89 -0.18 -27.72
C ALA A 338 8.02 0.82 -27.98
N ALA A 339 8.31 1.09 -29.23
CA ALA A 339 9.55 1.69 -29.74
C ALA A 339 9.67 3.22 -29.64
N SER A 340 8.81 3.98 -28.93
CA SER A 340 8.68 5.42 -29.14
C SER A 340 8.78 6.33 -27.92
N SER A 341 9.24 5.85 -26.75
CA SER A 341 9.30 6.71 -25.54
C SER A 341 10.71 6.73 -24.91
N GLN A 342 11.02 7.79 -24.16
CA GLN A 342 12.23 7.92 -23.36
C GLN A 342 12.42 6.72 -22.43
N SER A 343 13.68 6.39 -22.08
CA SER A 343 14.06 5.21 -21.29
C SER A 343 13.24 5.03 -20.02
N THR A 344 12.98 6.11 -19.29
CA THR A 344 12.22 6.14 -18.04
C THR A 344 10.77 5.66 -18.20
N TYR A 345 10.18 5.80 -19.39
CA TYR A 345 8.78 5.48 -19.69
C TYR A 345 8.58 4.16 -20.45
N ARG A 346 9.65 3.54 -20.94
CA ARG A 346 9.57 2.24 -21.67
C ARG A 346 9.25 1.06 -20.76
N GLY A 347 9.42 1.22 -19.43
CA GLY A 347 9.53 0.08 -18.54
C GLY A 347 8.23 -0.57 -18.12
N LEU A 348 7.20 0.16 -17.75
CA LEU A 348 6.19 -0.38 -16.85
C LEU A 348 4.76 0.01 -17.19
N GLY A 349 4.43 0.25 -18.45
CA GLY A 349 3.05 0.52 -18.90
C GLY A 349 2.50 1.85 -18.41
N SER A 350 2.39 2.08 -17.11
CA SER A 350 1.88 3.33 -16.54
C SER A 350 2.98 4.22 -15.96
N ILE A 351 2.95 5.51 -16.30
CA ILE A 351 3.77 6.57 -15.67
C ILE A 351 3.56 6.58 -14.14
N ASP A 352 2.39 6.16 -13.68
CA ASP A 352 2.04 6.13 -12.26
C ASP A 352 2.84 5.12 -11.43
N ILE A 353 3.28 4.00 -12.01
CA ILE A 353 4.16 3.05 -11.33
C ILE A 353 5.49 3.75 -11.01
N THR A 354 6.06 4.42 -12.00
CA THR A 354 7.31 5.17 -11.81
C THR A 354 7.15 6.35 -10.86
N ALA A 355 5.95 6.92 -10.73
CA ALA A 355 5.67 8.03 -9.82
C ALA A 355 5.65 7.59 -8.35
N VAL A 356 5.16 6.39 -8.03
CA VAL A 356 5.06 5.89 -6.65
C VAL A 356 6.41 5.43 -6.11
N VAL A 357 7.26 4.82 -6.94
CA VAL A 357 8.57 4.34 -6.49
C VAL A 357 9.55 5.48 -6.23
N ARG A 358 10.43 5.30 -5.25
CA ARG A 358 11.40 6.31 -4.86
C ARG A 358 12.76 6.14 -5.54
N SER A 359 13.06 4.94 -6.01
CA SER A 359 14.26 4.63 -6.77
C SER A 359 13.90 3.78 -7.99
N LEU A 360 14.50 4.08 -9.13
CA LEU A 360 14.37 3.34 -10.37
C LEU A 360 15.75 3.05 -10.94
N LEU A 361 16.07 1.77 -11.04
CA LEU A 361 17.32 1.26 -11.60
C LEU A 361 17.04 0.62 -12.96
N PHE A 362 17.87 0.91 -13.92
CA PHE A 362 17.87 0.24 -15.21
C PHE A 362 19.09 -0.68 -15.31
N ILE A 363 18.89 -1.93 -15.71
CA ILE A 363 19.99 -2.86 -16.00
C ILE A 363 19.95 -3.18 -17.48
N GLY A 364 21.07 -2.93 -18.14
CA GLY A 364 21.24 -3.19 -19.56
C GLY A 364 22.61 -3.79 -19.87
N LYS A 365 22.68 -4.43 -21.03
CA LYS A 365 23.87 -5.08 -21.55
C LYS A 365 24.63 -4.14 -22.51
N VAL A 366 25.92 -4.03 -22.35
CA VAL A 366 26.78 -3.30 -23.31
C VAL A 366 26.85 -4.09 -24.62
N LYS A 367 26.47 -3.48 -25.74
CA LYS A 367 26.40 -4.20 -27.03
C LYS A 367 27.75 -4.66 -27.52
N THR A 368 28.79 -3.84 -27.33
CA THR A 368 30.17 -4.12 -27.75
C THR A 368 30.92 -5.11 -26.84
N ASP A 369 30.45 -5.24 -25.59
CA ASP A 369 30.93 -6.22 -24.62
C ASP A 369 29.75 -7.00 -23.99
N PRO A 370 29.37 -8.12 -24.63
CA PRO A 370 28.22 -8.91 -24.16
C PRO A 370 28.35 -9.52 -22.78
N THR A 371 29.49 -9.49 -22.13
CA THR A 371 29.70 -9.96 -20.77
C THR A 371 29.44 -8.84 -19.74
N THR A 372 29.56 -7.58 -20.16
CA THR A 372 29.36 -6.42 -19.29
C THR A 372 27.88 -6.01 -19.22
N ARG A 373 27.40 -5.83 -18.00
CA ARG A 373 26.09 -5.29 -17.62
C ARG A 373 26.29 -4.00 -16.87
N VAL A 374 25.38 -3.03 -17.06
CA VAL A 374 25.43 -1.77 -16.34
C VAL A 374 24.13 -1.52 -15.61
N ILE A 375 24.23 -1.12 -14.36
CA ILE A 375 23.14 -0.60 -13.54
C ILE A 375 23.18 0.92 -13.66
N VAL A 376 22.14 1.52 -14.23
CA VAL A 376 21.98 2.96 -14.32
C VAL A 376 20.91 3.40 -13.34
N HIS A 377 21.17 4.45 -12.55
CA HIS A 377 20.21 5.00 -11.60
C HIS A 377 19.38 6.09 -12.28
N GLU A 378 18.24 5.73 -12.88
CA GLU A 378 17.42 6.64 -13.69
C GLU A 378 16.61 7.65 -12.85
N LYS A 379 16.13 7.22 -11.66
CA LYS A 379 15.34 8.07 -10.76
C LYS A 379 15.74 7.84 -9.32
N ASN A 380 15.96 8.95 -8.60
CA ASN A 380 16.03 8.98 -7.15
C ASN A 380 15.25 10.19 -6.62
N SER A 381 14.30 9.96 -5.72
CA SER A 381 13.49 11.02 -5.11
C SER A 381 13.96 11.41 -3.72
N LEU A 382 15.02 10.76 -3.19
CA LEU A 382 15.46 10.87 -1.80
C LEU A 382 16.92 11.34 -1.65
N ALA A 383 17.71 11.23 -2.72
CA ALA A 383 19.10 11.67 -2.81
C ALA A 383 19.46 11.95 -4.27
N PRO A 384 20.61 12.57 -4.57
CA PRO A 384 21.12 12.61 -5.93
C PRO A 384 21.27 11.20 -6.51
N PRO A 385 21.02 10.99 -7.81
CA PRO A 385 21.22 9.70 -8.45
C PRO A 385 22.66 9.17 -8.26
N GLY A 386 22.78 7.85 -8.04
CA GLY A 386 24.07 7.18 -7.96
C GLY A 386 24.75 7.13 -9.32
N GLN A 387 26.08 6.92 -9.31
CA GLN A 387 26.83 6.64 -10.54
C GLN A 387 26.37 5.32 -11.17
N SER A 388 26.43 5.22 -12.48
CA SER A 388 26.23 3.94 -13.15
C SER A 388 27.35 2.95 -12.75
N LEU A 389 26.96 1.70 -12.48
CA LEU A 389 27.84 0.64 -12.00
C LEU A 389 27.82 -0.53 -12.96
N ALA A 390 29.01 -1.05 -13.32
CA ALA A 390 29.12 -2.21 -14.20
C ALA A 390 29.50 -3.47 -13.43
N PHE A 391 28.98 -4.59 -13.91
CA PHE A 391 29.36 -5.94 -13.48
C PHE A 391 29.49 -6.88 -14.69
N SER A 392 30.34 -7.87 -14.60
CA SER A 392 30.44 -8.93 -15.61
C SER A 392 29.54 -10.10 -15.26
N LEU A 393 28.98 -10.70 -16.32
CA LEU A 393 28.14 -11.90 -16.21
C LEU A 393 28.29 -12.71 -17.50
N GLY A 394 28.47 -14.05 -17.39
CA GLY A 394 28.50 -14.94 -18.53
C GLY A 394 29.88 -15.53 -18.86
N ASP A 395 30.88 -15.34 -18.01
CA ASP A 395 32.13 -16.12 -18.01
C ASP A 395 32.07 -17.23 -16.94
N GLU A 396 33.06 -18.12 -16.94
CA GLU A 396 33.18 -19.22 -15.96
C GLU A 396 33.32 -18.74 -14.52
N LYS A 397 33.62 -17.44 -14.31
CA LYS A 397 33.82 -16.82 -13.00
C LYS A 397 32.53 -16.21 -12.41
N GLY A 398 31.41 -16.31 -13.12
CA GLY A 398 30.09 -15.83 -12.65
C GLY A 398 30.00 -14.31 -12.54
N PHE A 399 29.28 -13.82 -11.53
CA PHE A 399 29.09 -12.39 -11.28
C PHE A 399 30.35 -11.74 -10.70
N ARG A 400 30.80 -10.62 -11.27
CA ARG A 400 31.92 -9.82 -10.75
C ARG A 400 31.68 -8.33 -10.98
N TRP A 401 31.92 -7.54 -9.96
CA TRP A 401 31.91 -6.09 -10.07
C TRP A 401 33.07 -5.59 -10.95
N ILE A 402 32.75 -4.67 -11.88
CA ILE A 402 33.72 -3.95 -12.70
C ILE A 402 34.01 -2.58 -12.06
N GLY A 403 32.98 -1.92 -11.49
CA GLY A 403 33.08 -0.61 -10.88
C GLY A 403 32.21 0.45 -11.54
N ALA A 404 32.54 1.72 -11.39
CA ALA A 404 31.80 2.80 -12.03
C ALA A 404 31.96 2.75 -13.56
N TYR A 405 30.88 3.13 -14.25
CA TYR A 405 30.83 3.06 -15.70
C TYR A 405 30.04 4.27 -16.23
N ASP A 406 30.68 5.08 -17.08
CA ASP A 406 30.07 6.31 -17.58
C ASP A 406 29.21 6.02 -18.80
N ILE A 407 27.92 5.79 -18.57
CA ILE A 407 26.91 5.61 -19.60
C ILE A 407 25.52 5.98 -19.04
N SER A 408 24.71 6.62 -19.85
CA SER A 408 23.30 6.85 -19.55
C SER A 408 22.44 5.64 -19.95
N ALA A 409 21.20 5.56 -19.40
CA ALA A 409 20.26 4.53 -19.81
C ALA A 409 19.83 4.68 -21.28
N GLU A 410 19.74 5.91 -21.79
CA GLU A 410 19.41 6.18 -23.19
C GLU A 410 20.52 5.69 -24.12
N ASP A 411 21.78 6.01 -23.80
CA ASP A 411 22.94 5.54 -24.58
C ASP A 411 23.03 4.01 -24.54
N LEU A 412 22.84 3.41 -23.38
CA LEU A 412 22.88 1.96 -23.22
C LEU A 412 21.78 1.27 -24.05
N LEU A 413 20.56 1.80 -24.07
CA LEU A 413 19.46 1.31 -24.90
C LEU A 413 19.72 1.53 -26.40
N ALA A 414 20.29 2.66 -26.77
CA ALA A 414 20.68 2.96 -28.15
C ALA A 414 21.85 2.08 -28.61
N GLY A 415 22.61 1.49 -27.68
CA GLY A 415 23.79 0.68 -27.95
C GLY A 415 25.06 1.49 -28.01
N GLY A 416 25.06 2.62 -27.33
CA GLY A 416 26.27 3.42 -27.13
C GLY A 416 27.32 2.69 -26.29
N GLU A 417 28.54 3.17 -26.37
CA GLU A 417 29.65 2.71 -25.58
C GLU A 417 29.90 3.62 -24.40
N GLY A 418 30.04 3.01 -23.23
CA GLY A 418 30.48 3.72 -22.02
C GLY A 418 31.95 3.42 -21.73
N SER A 419 32.51 4.06 -20.76
CA SER A 419 33.85 3.83 -20.29
C SER A 419 33.90 3.58 -18.79
N LYS A 420 34.87 2.76 -18.37
CA LYS A 420 35.15 2.59 -16.94
C LYS A 420 35.61 3.91 -16.36
N THR A 421 34.97 4.37 -15.29
CA THR A 421 35.36 5.56 -14.57
C THR A 421 35.75 5.20 -13.14
N GLU A 422 36.30 6.17 -12.43
CA GLU A 422 36.67 6.00 -11.05
C GLU A 422 35.45 6.22 -10.15
N LEU A 423 35.22 5.31 -9.21
CA LEU A 423 34.15 5.49 -8.21
C LEU A 423 34.39 6.74 -7.38
N LYS A 424 33.33 7.50 -7.07
CA LYS A 424 33.42 8.66 -6.15
C LYS A 424 33.99 8.27 -4.80
N GLN A 425 33.81 7.04 -4.37
CA GLN A 425 34.43 6.51 -3.14
C GLN A 425 35.94 6.34 -3.30
N GLU A 426 36.43 5.88 -4.45
CA GLU A 426 37.85 5.80 -4.76
C GLU A 426 38.46 7.20 -4.87
N GLN A 427 37.77 8.13 -5.53
CA GLN A 427 38.16 9.55 -5.56
C GLN A 427 38.23 10.16 -4.18
N ALA A 428 37.24 9.85 -3.31
CA ALA A 428 37.26 10.30 -1.91
C ALA A 428 38.42 9.69 -1.13
N ALA A 429 38.72 8.41 -1.33
CA ALA A 429 39.86 7.74 -0.70
C ALA A 429 41.18 8.37 -1.12
N LYS A 430 41.39 8.64 -2.41
CA LYS A 430 42.56 9.35 -2.92
C LYS A 430 42.65 10.77 -2.38
N LEU A 431 41.53 11.48 -2.26
CA LEU A 431 41.48 12.81 -1.66
C LEU A 431 41.93 12.76 -0.19
N ILE A 432 41.41 11.80 0.59
CA ILE A 432 41.87 11.60 1.99
C ILE A 432 43.37 11.29 2.03
N GLU A 433 43.86 10.35 1.18
CA GLU A 433 45.27 10.03 1.11
C GLU A 433 46.12 11.27 0.76
N GLN A 434 45.68 12.09 -0.18
CA GLN A 434 46.36 13.33 -0.55
C GLN A 434 46.48 14.30 0.64
N PHE A 435 45.40 14.51 1.39
CA PHE A 435 45.42 15.38 2.59
C PHE A 435 46.32 14.83 3.70
N LEU A 436 46.37 13.50 3.85
CA LEU A 436 47.16 12.85 4.91
C LEU A 436 48.63 12.60 4.53
N SER A 437 48.98 12.68 3.22
CA SER A 437 50.34 12.44 2.71
C SER A 437 51.39 13.43 3.30
N GLU A 438 50.96 14.60 3.74
CA GLU A 438 51.80 15.61 4.38
C GLU A 438 52.14 15.26 5.84
N GLY A 439 51.69 14.12 6.38
CA GLY A 439 51.96 13.65 7.74
C GLY A 439 51.28 14.46 8.85
N ARG A 440 50.37 15.36 8.52
CA ARG A 440 49.60 16.17 9.47
C ARG A 440 48.24 15.55 9.83
N LYS A 441 47.72 15.90 11.00
CA LYS A 441 46.33 15.68 11.34
C LYS A 441 45.47 16.66 10.55
N VAL A 442 44.39 16.15 9.91
CA VAL A 442 43.46 16.96 9.10
C VAL A 442 42.05 16.83 9.65
N SER A 443 41.31 17.94 9.67
CA SER A 443 39.89 17.89 10.09
C SER A 443 39.01 17.29 9.00
N ILE A 444 37.99 16.53 9.39
CA ILE A 444 37.02 15.97 8.44
C ILE A 444 36.24 17.09 7.77
N ALA A 445 36.01 18.21 8.44
CA ALA A 445 35.33 19.37 7.86
C ALA A 445 36.12 19.95 6.68
N GLU A 446 37.47 20.00 6.75
CA GLU A 446 38.35 20.45 5.66
C GLU A 446 38.25 19.52 4.46
N ILE A 447 38.28 18.22 4.69
CA ILE A 447 38.14 17.19 3.63
C ILE A 447 36.75 17.24 3.00
N ASN A 448 35.70 17.37 3.81
CA ASN A 448 34.31 17.46 3.30
C ASN A 448 34.11 18.69 2.42
N LYS A 449 34.71 19.83 2.79
CA LYS A 449 34.64 21.05 1.98
C LYS A 449 35.26 20.84 0.60
N GLU A 450 36.46 20.33 0.52
CA GLU A 450 37.12 20.04 -0.77
C GLU A 450 36.39 18.95 -1.57
N ALA A 451 35.89 17.94 -0.88
CA ALA A 451 35.09 16.88 -1.51
C ALA A 451 33.81 17.43 -2.15
N ALA A 452 33.12 18.37 -1.49
CA ALA A 452 31.93 19.03 -2.02
C ALA A 452 32.21 19.81 -3.29
N GLU A 453 33.35 20.49 -3.39
CA GLU A 453 33.80 21.20 -4.60
C GLU A 453 34.04 20.24 -5.78
N ARG A 454 34.39 18.98 -5.48
CA ARG A 454 34.54 17.90 -6.47
C ARG A 454 33.25 17.08 -6.69
N GLY A 455 32.13 17.52 -6.14
CA GLY A 455 30.84 16.83 -6.26
C GLY A 455 30.79 15.48 -5.53
N ILE A 456 31.60 15.31 -4.47
CA ILE A 456 31.64 14.12 -3.61
C ILE A 456 30.90 14.45 -2.30
N SER A 457 29.90 13.63 -1.94
CA SER A 457 29.12 13.86 -0.72
C SER A 457 29.90 13.50 0.54
N GLU A 458 29.56 14.15 1.68
CA GLU A 458 30.13 13.81 2.99
C GLU A 458 29.94 12.33 3.36
N ARG A 459 28.82 11.74 2.96
CA ARG A 459 28.56 10.30 3.13
C ARG A 459 29.59 9.46 2.35
N THR A 460 29.92 9.86 1.14
CA THR A 460 30.94 9.16 0.32
C THR A 460 32.32 9.27 0.96
N VAL A 461 32.67 10.43 1.52
CA VAL A 461 33.90 10.62 2.29
C VAL A 461 33.93 9.71 3.52
N ARG A 462 32.82 9.60 4.25
CA ARG A 462 32.69 8.70 5.40
C ARG A 462 32.88 7.22 5.00
N LEU A 463 32.29 6.79 3.89
CA LEU A 463 32.42 5.43 3.37
C LEU A 463 33.87 5.14 2.94
N ALA A 464 34.54 6.08 2.26
CA ALA A 464 35.93 5.97 1.89
C ALA A 464 36.83 5.83 3.11
N ARG A 465 36.57 6.63 4.15
CA ARG A 465 37.30 6.56 5.43
C ARG A 465 37.11 5.19 6.10
N ASN A 466 35.87 4.68 6.15
CA ASN A 466 35.58 3.36 6.72
C ASN A 466 36.29 2.23 5.94
N PHE A 467 36.34 2.35 4.61
CA PHE A 467 37.05 1.41 3.75
C PHE A 467 38.57 1.42 3.99
N MET A 468 39.15 2.59 4.28
CA MET A 468 40.55 2.72 4.63
C MET A 468 40.91 2.14 6.02
N GLY A 469 39.91 1.94 6.87
CA GLY A 469 39.92 1.14 8.08
C GLY A 469 41.15 1.32 8.94
N ASP A 470 41.97 0.29 9.06
CA ASP A 470 43.17 0.25 9.91
C ASP A 470 44.29 1.18 9.50
N LYS A 471 44.26 1.77 8.30
CA LYS A 471 45.27 2.71 7.84
C LYS A 471 45.14 4.08 8.50
N ILE A 472 43.93 4.43 9.00
CA ILE A 472 43.62 5.75 9.51
C ILE A 472 43.28 5.69 11.02
N ALA A 473 43.87 6.63 11.80
CA ALA A 473 43.45 6.92 13.15
C ALA A 473 42.52 8.13 13.15
N SER A 474 41.59 8.20 14.11
CA SER A 474 40.69 9.34 14.27
C SER A 474 40.51 9.71 15.72
N GLU A 475 40.38 11.01 16.03
CA GLU A 475 40.14 11.56 17.34
C GLU A 475 39.17 12.74 17.26
N ARG A 476 38.30 12.88 18.24
CA ARG A 476 37.41 14.03 18.33
C ARG A 476 38.06 15.16 19.13
N GLN A 477 38.16 16.34 18.51
CA GLN A 477 38.65 17.56 19.17
C GLN A 477 37.56 18.64 19.09
N GLY A 478 36.93 18.93 20.22
CA GLY A 478 35.79 19.85 20.26
C GLY A 478 34.57 19.33 19.51
N LYS A 479 34.12 20.07 18.48
CA LYS A 479 33.01 19.69 17.62
C LYS A 479 33.44 18.88 16.41
N ASP A 480 34.75 18.86 16.07
CA ASP A 480 35.25 18.28 14.83
C ASP A 480 36.00 16.98 15.07
N TRP A 481 35.96 16.11 14.02
CA TRP A 481 36.77 14.92 13.96
C TRP A 481 38.03 15.17 13.15
N TRP A 482 39.19 14.69 13.69
CA TRP A 482 40.52 14.80 13.09
C TRP A 482 40.99 13.39 12.71
N ILE A 483 41.67 13.28 11.57
CA ILE A 483 42.17 12.00 11.07
C ILE A 483 43.66 12.14 10.65
N TRP A 484 44.39 11.04 10.69
CA TRP A 484 45.81 10.94 10.27
C TRP A 484 46.13 9.48 9.96
N PHE A 485 47.21 9.23 9.20
CA PHE A 485 47.69 7.87 9.00
C PHE A 485 48.23 7.31 10.32
N LYS A 486 47.90 6.04 10.60
CA LYS A 486 48.55 5.30 11.68
C LYS A 486 50.00 5.02 11.28
N GLN A 487 50.95 5.32 12.19
CA GLN A 487 52.36 4.97 12.03
C GLN A 487 52.56 3.47 12.21
#